data_aaef3dc82ea713c4f5e8755dfc4b0da8
#
_entry.id   aaef3dc82ea713c4f5e8755dfc4b0da8
#
_cell.length_a   1.000
_cell.length_b   1.000
_cell.length_c   1.000
_cell.angle_alpha   90.00
_cell.angle_beta   90.00
_cell.angle_gamma   90.00
#
_symmetry.space_group_name_H-M   'P 1'
#
loop_
_entity.id
_entity.type
_entity.pdbx_description
1 polymer ?
#
loop_
_entity_poly.entity_id
_entity_poly.type
_entity_poly.pdbx_seq_one_letter_code
_entity_poly.pdbx_strand_id
1 'polypeptide(L)'
;MKDDILIQKALSLEFLTIEEGLYLFETLPLAELMLAGNELRKLLHPGAGVTWIIDRNVNITNICISGCKFCNFYRTGHSTEAYVTTIPEYCSKIEEMKRLGGNQLLLQGGLHPKLSLDGTISKLNHRMND
;
A
#
# COMPACT_ATOMS: atom_id res chain seq x y z
N MET A 1 -6.18 -30.76 19.10
CA MET A 1 -4.95 -31.61 19.13
C MET A 1 -3.94 -31.26 18.03
N LYS A 2 -4.24 -31.47 16.74
CA LYS A 2 -3.29 -31.07 15.67
C LYS A 2 -3.22 -29.53 15.55
N ASP A 3 -4.36 -28.89 15.64
CA ASP A 3 -4.52 -27.45 15.59
C ASP A 3 -3.71 -26.75 16.70
N ASP A 4 -3.84 -27.23 17.93
CA ASP A 4 -3.08 -26.70 19.09
C ASP A 4 -1.58 -26.82 18.88
N ILE A 5 -1.10 -27.93 18.33
CA ILE A 5 0.33 -28.16 18.04
C ILE A 5 0.82 -27.14 17.02
N LEU A 6 0.07 -26.91 15.95
CA LEU A 6 0.46 -25.96 14.90
C LEU A 6 0.36 -24.51 15.37
N ILE A 7 -0.64 -24.17 16.18
CA ILE A 7 -0.75 -22.86 16.81
C ILE A 7 0.45 -22.65 17.76
N GLN A 8 0.79 -23.62 18.60
CA GLN A 8 1.95 -23.51 19.50
C GLN A 8 3.26 -23.39 18.72
N LYS A 9 3.41 -24.13 17.61
CA LYS A 9 4.56 -23.98 16.71
C LYS A 9 4.68 -22.54 16.20
N ALA A 10 3.59 -21.94 15.72
CA ALA A 10 3.58 -20.54 15.27
C ALA A 10 3.89 -19.56 16.42
N LEU A 11 3.33 -19.78 17.62
CA LEU A 11 3.58 -18.94 18.80
C LEU A 11 5.01 -19.10 19.35
N SER A 12 5.68 -20.21 19.05
CA SER A 12 7.12 -20.39 19.31
C SER A 12 8.00 -19.70 18.25
N LEU A 13 7.40 -18.95 17.32
CA LEU A 13 8.07 -18.26 16.21
C LEU A 13 8.73 -19.22 15.21
N GLU A 14 8.26 -20.45 15.14
CA GLU A 14 8.65 -21.42 14.12
C GLU A 14 7.77 -21.26 12.89
N PHE A 15 8.38 -21.26 11.69
CA PHE A 15 7.63 -21.18 10.45
C PHE A 15 6.77 -22.44 10.23
N LEU A 16 5.51 -22.21 9.89
CA LEU A 16 4.65 -23.27 9.39
C LEU A 16 5.05 -23.64 7.96
N THR A 17 4.92 -24.90 7.59
CA THR A 17 4.97 -25.28 6.18
C THR A 17 3.72 -24.77 5.45
N ILE A 18 3.75 -24.79 4.12
CA ILE A 18 2.60 -24.39 3.30
C ILE A 18 1.38 -25.27 3.63
N GLU A 19 1.60 -26.58 3.78
CA GLU A 19 0.54 -27.56 4.09
C GLU A 19 -0.03 -27.37 5.49
N GLU A 20 0.81 -27.03 6.47
CA GLU A 20 0.38 -26.72 7.83
C GLU A 20 -0.44 -25.43 7.87
N GLY A 21 0.00 -24.40 7.16
CA GLY A 21 -0.71 -23.13 7.05
C GLY A 21 -2.06 -23.29 6.34
N LEU A 22 -2.09 -24.01 5.22
CA LEU A 22 -3.32 -24.31 4.50
C LEU A 22 -4.30 -25.09 5.36
N TYR A 23 -3.81 -26.12 6.06
CA TYR A 23 -4.63 -26.89 6.99
C TYR A 23 -5.31 -25.99 8.04
N LEU A 24 -4.56 -25.14 8.72
CA LEU A 24 -5.13 -24.20 9.71
C LEU A 24 -6.16 -23.26 9.08
N PHE A 25 -5.85 -22.75 7.89
CA PHE A 25 -6.75 -21.84 7.16
C PHE A 25 -8.09 -22.49 6.77
N GLU A 26 -8.06 -23.76 6.40
CA GLU A 26 -9.25 -24.49 5.97
C GLU A 26 -10.06 -25.10 7.12
N THR A 27 -9.42 -25.40 8.25
CA THR A 27 -10.07 -26.18 9.32
C THR A 27 -10.44 -25.35 10.55
N LEU A 28 -9.67 -24.29 10.86
CA LEU A 28 -9.96 -23.49 12.04
C LEU A 28 -11.06 -22.44 11.81
N PRO A 29 -11.94 -22.23 12.79
CA PRO A 29 -12.82 -21.07 12.80
C PRO A 29 -12.01 -19.77 12.72
N LEU A 30 -12.53 -18.81 11.95
CA LEU A 30 -11.88 -17.49 11.79
C LEU A 30 -11.52 -16.83 13.13
N ALA A 31 -12.39 -16.97 14.14
CA ALA A 31 -12.15 -16.40 15.46
C ALA A 31 -10.90 -16.97 16.14
N GLU A 32 -10.63 -18.25 15.98
CA GLU A 32 -9.45 -18.91 16.53
C GLU A 32 -8.17 -18.49 15.80
N LEU A 33 -8.22 -18.38 14.46
CA LEU A 33 -7.12 -17.82 13.67
C LEU A 33 -6.82 -16.36 14.07
N MET A 34 -7.86 -15.55 14.30
CA MET A 34 -7.69 -14.17 14.77
C MET A 34 -7.05 -14.10 16.16
N LEU A 35 -7.44 -14.97 17.07
CA LEU A 35 -6.83 -15.05 18.41
C LEU A 35 -5.36 -15.45 18.30
N ALA A 36 -5.03 -16.51 17.56
CA ALA A 36 -3.65 -16.95 17.35
C ALA A 36 -2.80 -15.85 16.71
N GLY A 37 -3.30 -15.19 15.68
CA GLY A 37 -2.63 -14.06 15.02
C GLY A 37 -2.40 -12.88 15.95
N ASN A 38 -3.36 -12.56 16.85
CA ASN A 38 -3.20 -11.49 17.82
C ASN A 38 -2.17 -11.82 18.89
N GLU A 39 -2.13 -13.07 19.37
CA GLU A 39 -1.08 -13.50 20.31
C GLU A 39 0.31 -13.46 19.66
N LEU A 40 0.44 -13.95 18.42
CA LEU A 40 1.69 -13.83 17.65
C LEU A 40 2.11 -12.36 17.46
N ARG A 41 1.16 -11.47 17.15
CA ARG A 41 1.43 -10.04 17.06
C ARG A 41 1.96 -9.46 18.37
N LYS A 42 1.40 -9.84 19.52
CA LYS A 42 1.87 -9.38 20.85
C LYS A 42 3.30 -9.84 21.14
N LEU A 43 3.65 -11.05 20.71
CA LEU A 43 5.01 -11.56 20.84
C LEU A 43 6.00 -10.79 19.97
N LEU A 44 5.66 -10.53 18.73
CA LEU A 44 6.51 -9.81 17.77
C LEU A 44 6.58 -8.30 18.06
N HIS A 45 5.50 -7.74 18.57
CA HIS A 45 5.34 -6.31 18.84
C HIS A 45 4.77 -6.09 20.26
N PRO A 46 5.59 -6.23 21.31
CA PRO A 46 5.11 -6.16 22.70
C PRO A 46 4.60 -4.77 23.11
N GLY A 47 4.82 -3.75 22.30
CA GLY A 47 4.27 -2.42 22.51
C GLY A 47 2.76 -2.37 22.32
N ALA A 48 2.04 -1.66 23.20
CA ALA A 48 0.59 -1.47 23.10
C ALA A 48 0.18 -0.52 21.96
N GLY A 49 1.12 0.27 21.41
CA GLY A 49 0.83 1.26 20.38
C GLY A 49 0.62 0.64 19.01
N VAL A 50 -0.48 0.96 18.38
CA VAL A 50 -0.70 0.75 16.95
C VAL A 50 -0.58 2.09 16.25
N THR A 51 0.42 2.22 15.39
CA THR A 51 0.59 3.42 14.59
C THR A 51 -0.24 3.35 13.32
N TRP A 52 -0.69 4.48 12.85
CA TRP A 52 -1.42 4.62 11.60
C TRP A 52 -1.03 5.93 10.94
N ILE A 53 -1.28 6.03 9.66
CA ILE A 53 -1.00 7.23 8.87
C ILE A 53 -2.20 7.54 7.98
N ILE A 54 -2.48 8.82 7.80
CA ILE A 54 -3.36 9.30 6.73
C ILE A 54 -2.45 9.77 5.62
N ASP A 55 -2.47 9.07 4.52
CA ASP A 55 -1.80 9.46 3.29
C ASP A 55 -2.79 9.73 2.16
N ARG A 56 -2.29 10.34 1.11
CA ARG A 56 -3.02 10.52 -0.15
C ARG A 56 -2.22 9.92 -1.29
N ASN A 57 -2.76 8.87 -1.91
CA ASN A 57 -2.19 8.36 -3.15
C ASN A 57 -2.50 9.35 -4.28
N VAL A 58 -1.46 9.79 -4.98
CA VAL A 58 -1.56 10.67 -6.15
C VAL A 58 -0.80 10.04 -7.30
N ASN A 59 -1.53 9.60 -8.32
CA ASN A 59 -0.92 9.06 -9.52
C ASN A 59 -0.50 10.21 -10.44
N ILE A 60 0.79 10.23 -10.77
CA ILE A 60 1.38 11.25 -11.64
C ILE A 60 0.77 11.18 -13.04
N THR A 61 0.61 9.98 -13.56
CA THR A 61 0.03 9.70 -14.87
C THR A 61 -0.40 8.25 -14.96
N ASN A 62 -1.37 7.94 -15.80
CA ASN A 62 -1.70 6.57 -16.18
C ASN A 62 -1.03 6.15 -17.51
N ILE A 63 -0.32 7.07 -18.17
CA ILE A 63 0.44 6.74 -19.38
C ILE A 63 1.66 5.94 -18.98
N CYS A 64 1.81 4.72 -19.54
CA CYS A 64 2.90 3.82 -19.19
C CYS A 64 3.40 3.03 -20.40
N ILE A 65 4.72 2.97 -20.56
CA ILE A 65 5.37 2.19 -21.61
C ILE A 65 5.53 0.71 -21.28
N SER A 66 5.37 0.32 -20.00
CA SER A 66 5.62 -1.07 -19.57
C SER A 66 4.55 -2.05 -20.04
N GLY A 67 3.31 -1.62 -20.22
CA GLY A 67 2.22 -2.47 -20.73
C GLY A 67 1.97 -3.74 -19.91
N CYS A 68 2.12 -3.70 -18.59
CA CYS A 68 1.98 -4.87 -17.72
C CYS A 68 0.59 -5.51 -17.87
N LYS A 69 0.54 -6.80 -18.13
CA LYS A 69 -0.71 -7.53 -18.43
C LYS A 69 -1.74 -7.52 -17.29
N PHE A 70 -1.31 -7.42 -16.05
CA PHE A 70 -2.21 -7.37 -14.89
C PHE A 70 -2.64 -5.94 -14.51
N CYS A 71 -2.00 -4.92 -15.08
CA CYS A 71 -2.23 -3.52 -14.69
C CYS A 71 -3.43 -2.93 -15.44
N ASN A 72 -4.59 -2.88 -14.79
CA ASN A 72 -5.78 -2.24 -15.36
C ASN A 72 -5.72 -0.70 -15.35
N PHE A 73 -4.73 -0.12 -14.67
CA PHE A 73 -4.55 1.33 -14.55
C PHE A 73 -3.85 1.94 -15.78
N TYR A 74 -2.95 1.21 -16.42
CA TYR A 74 -2.14 1.73 -17.51
C TYR A 74 -2.97 2.10 -18.75
N ARG A 75 -2.57 3.21 -19.40
CA ARG A 75 -3.10 3.64 -20.71
C ARG A 75 -1.94 3.92 -21.66
N THR A 76 -2.19 3.78 -22.96
CA THR A 76 -1.28 4.30 -23.98
C THR A 76 -1.42 5.81 -24.10
N GLY A 77 -0.41 6.51 -24.60
CA GLY A 77 -0.48 7.97 -24.76
C GLY A 77 -1.53 8.47 -25.75
N HIS A 78 -2.12 7.58 -26.55
CA HIS A 78 -3.19 7.88 -27.51
C HIS A 78 -4.59 7.58 -26.96
N SER A 79 -4.70 7.04 -25.76
CA SER A 79 -5.99 6.75 -25.13
C SER A 79 -6.72 8.04 -24.78
N THR A 80 -8.04 8.07 -24.99
CA THR A 80 -8.90 9.17 -24.54
C THR A 80 -8.97 9.29 -23.00
N GLU A 81 -8.60 8.22 -22.28
CA GLU A 81 -8.51 8.17 -20.83
C GLU A 81 -7.11 8.50 -20.31
N ALA A 82 -6.15 8.78 -21.20
CA ALA A 82 -4.79 9.12 -20.82
C ALA A 82 -4.74 10.49 -20.13
N TYR A 83 -4.00 10.58 -19.01
CA TYR A 83 -3.83 11.84 -18.30
C TYR A 83 -2.44 11.99 -17.68
N VAL A 84 -2.10 13.23 -17.42
CA VAL A 84 -0.99 13.65 -16.55
C VAL A 84 -1.57 14.59 -15.52
N THR A 85 -1.40 14.29 -14.24
CA THR A 85 -1.90 15.12 -13.14
C THR A 85 -1.25 16.50 -13.17
N THR A 86 -2.06 17.53 -13.14
CA THR A 86 -1.61 18.93 -13.19
C THR A 86 -1.22 19.44 -11.80
N ILE A 87 -0.44 20.52 -11.75
CA ILE A 87 -0.04 21.14 -10.48
C ILE A 87 -1.25 21.60 -9.63
N PRO A 88 -2.29 22.24 -10.19
CA PRO A 88 -3.48 22.57 -9.40
C PRO A 88 -4.16 21.35 -8.78
N GLU A 89 -4.22 20.22 -9.51
CA GLU A 89 -4.78 18.96 -8.98
C GLU A 89 -3.93 18.40 -7.83
N TYR A 90 -2.58 18.49 -7.92
CA TYR A 90 -1.71 18.15 -6.80
C TYR A 90 -2.00 19.01 -5.58
N CYS A 91 -2.04 20.33 -5.76
CA CYS A 91 -2.33 21.26 -4.66
C CYS A 91 -3.66 20.93 -3.99
N SER A 92 -4.72 20.72 -4.77
CA SER A 92 -6.03 20.37 -4.23
C SER A 92 -6.00 19.07 -3.41
N LYS A 93 -5.27 18.05 -3.88
CA LYS A 93 -5.12 16.78 -3.16
C LYS A 93 -4.30 16.91 -1.87
N ILE A 94 -3.27 17.78 -1.88
CA ILE A 94 -2.47 18.10 -0.69
C ILE A 94 -3.33 18.81 0.36
N GLU A 95 -4.11 19.80 -0.05
CA GLU A 95 -5.01 20.52 0.85
C GLU A 95 -6.09 19.62 1.45
N GLU A 96 -6.67 18.74 0.63
CA GLU A 96 -7.61 17.72 1.11
C GLU A 96 -6.97 16.82 2.17
N MET A 97 -5.77 16.32 1.91
CA MET A 97 -5.02 15.47 2.82
C MET A 97 -4.71 16.18 4.14
N LYS A 98 -4.21 17.43 4.07
CA LYS A 98 -3.92 18.26 5.26
C LYS A 98 -5.19 18.51 6.10
N ARG A 99 -6.32 18.80 5.46
CA ARG A 99 -7.61 19.01 6.16
C ARG A 99 -8.08 17.75 6.92
N LEU A 100 -7.72 16.56 6.43
CA LEU A 100 -8.01 15.30 7.08
C LEU A 100 -6.98 14.91 8.15
N GLY A 101 -5.98 15.74 8.42
CA GLY A 101 -4.92 15.48 9.39
C GLY A 101 -3.79 14.60 8.86
N GLY A 102 -3.73 14.38 7.55
CA GLY A 102 -2.65 13.63 6.91
C GLY A 102 -1.39 14.48 6.70
N ASN A 103 -0.27 13.81 6.53
CA ASN A 103 1.04 14.44 6.36
C ASN A 103 1.94 13.74 5.32
N GLN A 104 1.38 12.83 4.54
CA GLN A 104 2.13 12.04 3.57
C GLN A 104 1.41 11.95 2.22
N LEU A 105 2.18 12.12 1.14
CA LEU A 105 1.75 11.78 -0.21
C LEU A 105 2.47 10.53 -0.70
N LEU A 106 1.71 9.59 -1.24
CA LEU A 106 2.25 8.45 -1.95
C LEU A 106 2.16 8.74 -3.45
N LEU A 107 3.29 9.11 -4.06
CA LEU A 107 3.38 9.38 -5.49
C LEU A 107 3.62 8.07 -6.26
N GLN A 108 2.67 7.71 -7.09
CA GLN A 108 2.73 6.55 -7.96
C GLN A 108 2.43 6.96 -9.40
N GLY A 109 2.40 6.01 -10.32
CA GLY A 109 1.95 6.26 -11.70
C GLY A 109 2.62 5.38 -12.73
N GLY A 110 2.27 5.64 -13.98
CA GLY A 110 2.87 5.00 -15.13
C GLY A 110 4.27 5.53 -15.44
N LEU A 111 5.06 4.71 -16.12
CA LEU A 111 6.33 5.12 -16.71
C LEU A 111 6.06 5.91 -17.98
N HIS A 112 5.93 7.22 -17.86
CA HIS A 112 5.65 8.10 -18.98
C HIS A 112 6.93 8.36 -19.81
N PRO A 113 6.91 8.19 -21.15
CA PRO A 113 8.12 8.27 -21.97
C PRO A 113 8.75 9.66 -22.06
N LYS A 114 8.00 10.72 -21.71
CA LYS A 114 8.43 12.12 -21.89
C LYS A 114 8.44 12.93 -20.58
N LEU A 115 7.99 12.39 -19.45
CA LEU A 115 8.07 13.07 -18.16
C LEU A 115 9.41 12.75 -17.51
N SER A 116 10.22 13.79 -17.26
CA SER A 116 11.40 13.67 -16.43
C SER A 116 11.06 13.95 -14.96
N LEU A 117 11.81 13.35 -14.05
CA LEU A 117 11.72 13.64 -12.61
C LEU A 117 11.94 15.14 -12.32
N ASP A 118 12.89 15.77 -12.99
CA ASP A 118 13.20 17.19 -12.80
C ASP A 118 12.06 18.13 -13.18
N GLY A 119 11.26 17.78 -14.21
CA GLY A 119 10.13 18.59 -14.65
C GLY A 119 8.92 18.52 -13.73
N THR A 120 8.72 17.43 -13.02
CA THR A 120 7.54 17.23 -12.16
C THR A 120 7.84 17.56 -10.71
N ILE A 121 8.97 17.13 -10.16
CA ILE A 121 9.35 17.33 -8.75
C ILE A 121 9.80 18.77 -8.50
N SER A 122 10.53 19.40 -9.43
CA SER A 122 10.95 20.80 -9.24
C SER A 122 9.77 21.77 -9.17
N LYS A 123 8.71 21.49 -9.94
CA LYS A 123 7.47 22.29 -9.89
C LYS A 123 6.66 22.07 -8.61
N LEU A 124 6.75 20.90 -7.99
CA LEU A 124 6.13 20.63 -6.70
C LEU A 124 6.89 21.29 -5.54
N ASN A 125 8.22 21.20 -5.55
CA ASN A 125 9.05 21.80 -4.49
C ASN A 125 8.93 23.33 -4.39
N HIS A 126 8.65 24.02 -5.50
CA HIS A 126 8.52 25.49 -5.51
C HIS A 126 7.27 26.01 -4.81
N ARG A 127 6.24 25.15 -4.63
CA ARG A 127 4.97 25.53 -3.96
C ARG A 127 4.74 24.87 -2.59
N MET A 128 5.62 24.00 -2.16
CA MET A 128 5.55 23.43 -0.81
C MET A 128 6.24 24.33 0.24
N ASN A 129 6.96 25.35 -0.20
CA ASN A 129 7.67 26.32 0.66
C ASN A 129 6.96 27.67 0.78
N ASP A 130 5.81 27.86 0.12
CA ASP A 130 4.88 28.97 0.29
C ASP A 130 3.66 28.51 1.14
#